data_51a398998d78f29c1cef5c498d02c847
#
_entry.id   51a398998d78f29c1cef5c498d02c847
#
_cell.length_a   1.000
_cell.length_b   1.000
_cell.length_c   1.000
_cell.angle_alpha   90.00
_cell.angle_beta   90.00
_cell.angle_gamma   90.00
#
_symmetry.space_group_name_H-M   'P 1'
#
loop_
_entity.id
_entity.type
_entity.pdbx_description
1 polymer ?
#
loop_
_entity_poly.entity_id
_entity_poly.type
_entity_poly.pdbx_seq_one_letter_code
_entity_poly.pdbx_strand_id
1 'polypeptide(L)'
;EMDNFYRQNYSNVSRGIHTLSVESTFAFEEARVKVQKFINASSEKEIIFTKSATESINLIAQTFAEKNINEGDEIVLTTMEHHSNLIPWFLVRDKYKCTIKFADIDKNGHIDKEHFASLLNDKTKIVAITHLSNVFGTETNSEILKLCNDRNIPVLLDGCQSAAHLDIDVQKLGCDFYVFSGHKLYGPSGIGILYGKEEMLEQLPPYQGGGGMIADVTLDGATFTGLPAKYEAGTPPIVEAFGLGVAIDYVNEIGMNN
;
A
#
# COMPACT_ATOMS: atom_id res chain seq x y z
N GLU A 1 -17.96 15.03 10.41
CA GLU A 1 -18.47 14.25 9.28
C GLU A 1 -18.70 12.77 9.67
N MET A 2 -17.74 12.05 10.24
CA MET A 2 -17.88 10.64 10.63
C MET A 2 -19.04 10.41 11.62
N ASP A 3 -19.24 11.28 12.64
CA ASP A 3 -20.39 11.17 13.57
C ASP A 3 -21.72 11.28 12.83
N ASN A 4 -21.83 12.22 11.88
CA ASN A 4 -23.02 12.35 11.04
C ASN A 4 -23.24 11.09 10.17
N PHE A 5 -22.18 10.54 9.60
CA PHE A 5 -22.27 9.31 8.81
C PHE A 5 -22.78 8.14 9.64
N TYR A 6 -22.28 7.94 10.87
CA TYR A 6 -22.79 6.92 11.80
C TYR A 6 -24.26 7.09 12.12
N ARG A 7 -24.74 8.32 12.29
CA ARG A 7 -26.14 8.61 12.68
C ARG A 7 -27.12 8.50 11.53
N GLN A 8 -26.71 8.76 10.31
CA GLN A 8 -27.61 8.97 9.18
C GLN A 8 -27.47 7.96 8.06
N ASN A 9 -26.26 7.49 7.76
CA ASN A 9 -25.96 6.73 6.55
C ASN A 9 -25.34 5.36 6.81
N TYR A 10 -24.87 5.06 8.04
CA TYR A 10 -24.13 3.84 8.31
C TYR A 10 -24.98 2.58 8.10
N SER A 11 -24.51 1.71 7.22
CA SER A 11 -25.08 0.41 6.94
C SER A 11 -24.02 -0.54 6.37
N ASN A 12 -24.39 -1.79 6.14
CA ASN A 12 -23.55 -2.74 5.41
C ASN A 12 -23.35 -2.27 3.97
N VAL A 13 -22.19 -2.58 3.43
CA VAL A 13 -21.81 -2.28 2.02
C VAL A 13 -21.90 -3.53 1.14
N SER A 14 -22.03 -3.32 -0.17
CA SER A 14 -21.91 -4.30 -1.27
C SER A 14 -23.01 -5.37 -1.35
N ARG A 15 -23.82 -5.61 -0.33
CA ARG A 15 -24.80 -6.73 -0.28
C ARG A 15 -26.23 -6.31 0.03
N GLY A 16 -26.47 -5.06 0.32
CA GLY A 16 -27.79 -4.56 0.67
C GLY A 16 -28.52 -3.98 -0.54
N ILE A 17 -29.86 -4.15 -0.56
CA ILE A 17 -30.72 -3.59 -1.59
C ILE A 17 -31.56 -2.41 -1.08
N HIS A 18 -31.43 -2.05 0.21
CA HIS A 18 -32.12 -0.93 0.81
C HIS A 18 -31.29 0.37 0.71
N THR A 19 -31.96 1.51 0.78
CA THR A 19 -31.39 2.84 0.52
C THR A 19 -30.09 3.09 1.31
N LEU A 20 -30.07 2.85 2.63
CA LEU A 20 -28.87 3.08 3.44
C LEU A 20 -27.67 2.23 3.00
N SER A 21 -27.88 0.98 2.57
CA SER A 21 -26.79 0.15 2.08
C SER A 21 -26.25 0.66 0.75
N VAL A 22 -27.11 1.14 -0.13
CA VAL A 22 -26.68 1.75 -1.41
C VAL A 22 -25.86 3.03 -1.14
N GLU A 23 -26.34 3.90 -0.25
CA GLU A 23 -25.65 5.14 0.12
C GLU A 23 -24.29 4.86 0.81
N SER A 24 -24.25 3.91 1.76
CA SER A 24 -22.99 3.50 2.41
C SER A 24 -22.00 2.91 1.40
N THR A 25 -22.47 2.08 0.45
CA THR A 25 -21.63 1.51 -0.59
C THR A 25 -21.07 2.60 -1.50
N PHE A 26 -21.92 3.54 -1.92
CA PHE A 26 -21.49 4.67 -2.74
C PHE A 26 -20.41 5.50 -2.05
N ALA A 27 -20.61 5.87 -0.78
CA ALA A 27 -19.67 6.66 -0.01
C ALA A 27 -18.32 5.93 0.20
N PHE A 28 -18.36 4.60 0.40
CA PHE A 28 -17.18 3.76 0.52
C PHE A 28 -16.37 3.71 -0.78
N GLU A 29 -17.02 3.47 -1.91
CA GLU A 29 -16.34 3.41 -3.21
C GLU A 29 -15.92 4.81 -3.71
N GLU A 30 -16.68 5.86 -3.38
CA GLU A 30 -16.27 7.24 -3.66
C GLU A 30 -14.96 7.60 -2.93
N ALA A 31 -14.79 7.14 -1.69
CA ALA A 31 -13.54 7.31 -0.95
C ALA A 31 -12.36 6.64 -1.69
N ARG A 32 -12.58 5.46 -2.29
CA ARG A 32 -11.57 4.76 -3.10
C ARG A 32 -11.17 5.58 -4.33
N VAL A 33 -12.14 6.14 -5.04
CA VAL A 33 -11.90 7.02 -6.18
C VAL A 33 -11.15 8.29 -5.78
N LYS A 34 -11.43 8.86 -4.59
CA LYS A 34 -10.69 10.01 -4.07
C LYS A 34 -9.23 9.66 -3.79
N VAL A 35 -8.95 8.50 -3.19
CA VAL A 35 -7.59 8.00 -2.99
C VAL A 35 -6.89 7.79 -4.33
N GLN A 36 -7.55 7.12 -5.28
CA GLN A 36 -7.02 6.87 -6.63
C GLN A 36 -6.57 8.17 -7.30
N LYS A 37 -7.40 9.21 -7.26
CA LYS A 37 -7.07 10.52 -7.82
C LYS A 37 -5.97 11.24 -7.05
N PHE A 38 -5.98 11.14 -5.73
CA PHE A 38 -5.04 11.81 -4.83
C PHE A 38 -3.58 11.39 -5.08
N ILE A 39 -3.36 10.11 -5.39
CA ILE A 39 -2.01 9.60 -5.70
C ILE A 39 -1.79 9.36 -7.20
N ASN A 40 -2.72 9.80 -8.06
CA ASN A 40 -2.70 9.59 -9.50
C ASN A 40 -2.52 8.12 -9.92
N ALA A 41 -3.22 7.19 -9.26
CA ALA A 41 -3.27 5.79 -9.70
C ALA A 41 -4.12 5.65 -10.98
N SER A 42 -3.83 4.63 -11.80
CA SER A 42 -4.50 4.43 -13.10
C SER A 42 -5.95 3.97 -12.96
N SER A 43 -6.24 3.23 -11.89
CA SER A 43 -7.56 2.61 -11.65
C SER A 43 -7.85 2.50 -10.16
N GLU A 44 -9.13 2.56 -9.78
CA GLU A 44 -9.58 2.25 -8.42
C GLU A 44 -9.32 0.81 -8.01
N LYS A 45 -9.13 -0.10 -8.95
CA LYS A 45 -8.74 -1.50 -8.67
C LYS A 45 -7.34 -1.62 -8.07
N GLU A 46 -6.50 -0.61 -8.27
CA GLU A 46 -5.15 -0.52 -7.72
C GLU A 46 -5.13 -0.05 -6.26
N ILE A 47 -6.29 0.33 -5.70
CA ILE A 47 -6.43 0.85 -4.34
C ILE A 47 -7.06 -0.20 -3.44
N ILE A 48 -6.32 -0.67 -2.46
CA ILE A 48 -6.76 -1.65 -1.46
C ILE A 48 -6.86 -0.95 -0.10
N PHE A 49 -7.99 -1.06 0.56
CA PHE A 49 -8.16 -0.61 1.93
C PHE A 49 -7.64 -1.65 2.91
N THR A 50 -6.80 -1.20 3.82
CA THR A 50 -6.26 -1.98 4.94
C THR A 50 -6.51 -1.20 6.24
N LYS A 51 -6.09 -1.72 7.39
CA LYS A 51 -6.20 -0.98 8.65
C LYS A 51 -5.04 0.00 8.91
N SER A 52 -3.93 -0.12 8.17
CA SER A 52 -2.75 0.74 8.28
C SER A 52 -1.70 0.42 7.21
N ALA A 53 -0.73 1.31 6.99
CA ALA A 53 0.44 1.00 6.15
C ALA A 53 1.20 -0.25 6.63
N THR A 54 1.25 -0.50 7.93
CA THR A 54 1.85 -1.72 8.47
C THR A 54 1.16 -2.98 7.93
N GLU A 55 -0.17 -3.01 7.88
CA GLU A 55 -0.89 -4.14 7.27
C GLU A 55 -0.65 -4.19 5.77
N SER A 56 -0.65 -3.06 5.07
CA SER A 56 -0.34 -2.98 3.63
C SER A 56 1.02 -3.60 3.31
N ILE A 57 2.06 -3.27 4.09
CA ILE A 57 3.40 -3.84 3.91
C ILE A 57 3.41 -5.34 4.22
N ASN A 58 2.75 -5.77 5.29
CA ASN A 58 2.63 -7.21 5.61
C ASN A 58 1.90 -7.98 4.51
N LEU A 59 0.84 -7.41 3.92
CA LEU A 59 0.12 -7.98 2.80
C LEU A 59 1.08 -8.24 1.63
N ILE A 60 1.81 -7.21 1.20
CA ILE A 60 2.76 -7.37 0.10
C ILE A 60 3.91 -8.31 0.50
N ALA A 61 4.50 -8.14 1.67
CA ALA A 61 5.61 -8.99 2.10
C ALA A 61 5.24 -10.49 2.07
N GLN A 62 4.05 -10.85 2.54
CA GLN A 62 3.61 -12.25 2.58
C GLN A 62 3.21 -12.77 1.20
N THR A 63 2.34 -12.06 0.48
CA THR A 63 1.82 -12.52 -0.82
C THR A 63 2.87 -12.49 -1.91
N PHE A 64 3.72 -11.46 -1.92
CA PHE A 64 4.83 -11.36 -2.86
C PHE A 64 5.88 -12.46 -2.61
N ALA A 65 6.23 -12.68 -1.32
CA ALA A 65 7.21 -13.71 -0.97
C ALA A 65 6.71 -15.11 -1.32
N GLU A 66 5.44 -15.41 -1.07
CA GLU A 66 4.85 -16.72 -1.41
C GLU A 66 4.99 -17.05 -2.90
N LYS A 67 4.87 -16.04 -3.75
CA LYS A 67 4.92 -16.19 -5.21
C LYS A 67 6.33 -16.13 -5.79
N ASN A 68 7.20 -15.25 -5.25
CA ASN A 68 8.38 -14.77 -5.97
C ASN A 68 9.69 -15.00 -5.23
N ILE A 69 9.68 -15.41 -3.94
CA ILE A 69 10.91 -15.52 -3.14
C ILE A 69 11.23 -16.98 -2.82
N ASN A 70 12.44 -17.37 -3.14
CA ASN A 70 13.02 -18.67 -2.83
C ASN A 70 14.26 -18.52 -1.93
N GLU A 71 14.78 -19.66 -1.44
CA GLU A 71 16.03 -19.69 -0.70
C GLU A 71 17.19 -19.10 -1.51
N GLY A 72 17.91 -18.18 -0.89
CA GLY A 72 19.06 -17.49 -1.50
C GLY A 72 18.72 -16.26 -2.35
N ASP A 73 17.43 -15.96 -2.54
CA ASP A 73 17.00 -14.68 -3.13
C ASP A 73 17.26 -13.51 -2.17
N GLU A 74 17.20 -12.29 -2.69
CA GLU A 74 17.58 -11.09 -1.96
C GLU A 74 16.48 -10.03 -1.95
N ILE A 75 16.34 -9.35 -0.81
CA ILE A 75 15.49 -8.20 -0.60
C ILE A 75 16.38 -7.01 -0.23
N VAL A 76 16.18 -5.85 -0.84
CA VAL A 76 16.95 -4.65 -0.53
C VAL A 76 16.09 -3.65 0.21
N LEU A 77 16.58 -3.23 1.37
CA LEU A 77 16.02 -2.19 2.23
C LEU A 77 17.05 -1.06 2.42
N THR A 78 16.67 0.01 3.12
CA THR A 78 17.67 0.98 3.61
C THR A 78 17.87 0.87 5.12
N THR A 79 18.97 1.44 5.62
CA THR A 79 19.23 1.49 7.06
C THR A 79 18.32 2.47 7.82
N MET A 80 17.52 3.28 7.12
CA MET A 80 16.61 4.28 7.72
C MET A 80 15.14 3.87 7.74
N GLU A 81 14.81 2.60 7.39
CA GLU A 81 13.44 2.14 7.33
C GLU A 81 12.74 2.18 8.69
N HIS A 82 11.47 2.60 8.67
CA HIS A 82 10.59 2.45 9.83
C HIS A 82 10.35 0.95 10.11
N HIS A 83 10.13 0.59 11.38
CA HIS A 83 9.90 -0.80 11.79
C HIS A 83 8.77 -1.49 10.98
N SER A 84 7.76 -0.74 10.54
CA SER A 84 6.68 -1.26 9.69
C SER A 84 7.17 -1.78 8.34
N ASN A 85 8.26 -1.19 7.80
CA ASN A 85 8.90 -1.60 6.54
C ASN A 85 10.20 -2.39 6.77
N LEU A 86 10.43 -2.87 7.97
CA LEU A 86 11.60 -3.68 8.34
C LEU A 86 11.16 -5.08 8.81
N ILE A 87 10.31 -5.13 9.83
CA ILE A 87 9.95 -6.38 10.51
C ILE A 87 9.23 -7.38 9.61
N PRO A 88 8.27 -6.98 8.73
CA PRO A 88 7.64 -7.94 7.80
C PRO A 88 8.66 -8.69 6.93
N TRP A 89 9.70 -8.00 6.48
CA TRP A 89 10.76 -8.59 5.66
C TRP A 89 11.67 -9.53 6.46
N PHE A 90 11.88 -9.27 7.75
CA PHE A 90 12.57 -10.23 8.62
C PHE A 90 11.79 -11.53 8.76
N LEU A 91 10.45 -11.46 8.89
CA LEU A 91 9.60 -12.64 8.91
C LEU A 91 9.68 -13.42 7.60
N VAL A 92 9.68 -12.73 6.46
CA VAL A 92 9.89 -13.32 5.13
C VAL A 92 11.26 -14.00 5.05
N ARG A 93 12.34 -13.29 5.45
CA ARG A 93 13.69 -13.85 5.48
C ARG A 93 13.75 -15.17 6.24
N ASP A 94 13.18 -15.17 7.44
CA ASP A 94 13.25 -16.33 8.33
C ASP A 94 12.44 -17.52 7.79
N LYS A 95 11.31 -17.23 7.11
CA LYS A 95 10.45 -18.26 6.52
C LYS A 95 11.03 -18.83 5.22
N TYR A 96 11.51 -17.98 4.32
CA TYR A 96 11.93 -18.37 2.97
C TYR A 96 13.45 -18.53 2.81
N LYS A 97 14.24 -18.26 3.88
CA LYS A 97 15.71 -18.36 3.87
C LYS A 97 16.37 -17.47 2.81
N CYS A 98 15.74 -16.35 2.50
CA CYS A 98 16.30 -15.30 1.67
C CYS A 98 17.24 -14.37 2.46
N THR A 99 17.93 -13.48 1.80
CA THR A 99 18.86 -12.51 2.39
C THR A 99 18.26 -11.10 2.34
N ILE A 100 18.39 -10.34 3.43
CA ILE A 100 18.10 -8.91 3.41
C ILE A 100 19.41 -8.16 3.32
N LYS A 101 19.50 -7.25 2.35
CA LYS A 101 20.62 -6.32 2.18
C LYS A 101 20.16 -4.92 2.53
N PHE A 102 21.04 -4.14 3.15
CA PHE A 102 20.75 -2.78 3.57
C PHE A 102 21.62 -1.80 2.80
N ALA A 103 20.97 -0.90 2.07
CA ALA A 103 21.65 0.24 1.50
C ALA A 103 21.97 1.26 2.59
N ASP A 104 23.21 1.75 2.58
CA ASP A 104 23.67 2.79 3.47
C ASP A 104 23.10 4.15 3.08
N ILE A 105 23.14 5.06 4.03
CA ILE A 105 22.79 6.47 3.84
C ILE A 105 24.00 7.34 4.14
N ASP A 106 24.06 8.50 3.50
CA ASP A 106 25.07 9.50 3.80
C ASP A 106 24.78 10.24 5.14
N LYS A 107 25.68 11.12 5.56
CA LYS A 107 25.52 11.92 6.80
C LYS A 107 24.32 12.86 6.80
N ASN A 108 23.71 13.13 5.65
CA ASN A 108 22.53 13.97 5.50
C ASN A 108 21.24 13.17 5.42
N GLY A 109 21.32 11.82 5.45
CA GLY A 109 20.18 10.90 5.36
C GLY A 109 19.72 10.61 3.94
N HIS A 110 20.54 10.88 2.91
CA HIS A 110 20.25 10.42 1.55
C HIS A 110 20.81 9.03 1.31
N ILE A 111 20.11 8.21 0.53
CA ILE A 111 20.56 6.87 0.15
C ILE A 111 21.87 7.00 -0.65
N ASP A 112 22.91 6.27 -0.22
CA ASP A 112 24.14 6.15 -0.99
C ASP A 112 23.87 5.40 -2.29
N LYS A 113 23.82 6.14 -3.40
CA LYS A 113 23.45 5.63 -4.71
C LYS A 113 24.43 4.56 -5.22
N GLU A 114 25.73 4.74 -4.99
CA GLU A 114 26.75 3.80 -5.46
C GLU A 114 26.65 2.49 -4.69
N HIS A 115 26.55 2.58 -3.36
CA HIS A 115 26.31 1.40 -2.53
C HIS A 115 25.00 0.73 -2.89
N PHE A 116 23.88 1.47 -2.98
CA PHE A 116 22.58 0.93 -3.38
C PHE A 116 22.68 0.17 -4.72
N ALA A 117 23.28 0.78 -5.75
CA ALA A 117 23.44 0.16 -7.06
C ALA A 117 24.26 -1.13 -7.03
N SER A 118 25.25 -1.22 -6.13
CA SER A 118 26.11 -2.41 -5.93
C SER A 118 25.36 -3.58 -5.31
N LEU A 119 24.25 -3.33 -4.58
CA LEU A 119 23.44 -4.37 -3.96
C LEU A 119 22.49 -5.05 -4.94
N LEU A 120 22.13 -4.36 -6.04
CA LEU A 120 21.16 -4.86 -7.02
C LEU A 120 21.81 -5.87 -7.97
N ASN A 121 21.22 -7.08 -8.05
CA ASN A 121 21.67 -8.16 -8.92
C ASN A 121 20.49 -9.09 -9.28
N ASP A 122 20.76 -10.17 -10.03
CA ASP A 122 19.73 -11.12 -10.52
C ASP A 122 18.96 -11.85 -9.40
N LYS A 123 19.49 -11.87 -8.17
CA LYS A 123 18.82 -12.43 -7.00
C LYS A 123 17.92 -11.44 -6.30
N THR A 124 18.03 -10.14 -6.59
CA THR A 124 17.20 -9.10 -5.99
C THR A 124 15.78 -9.22 -6.51
N LYS A 125 14.83 -9.57 -5.65
CA LYS A 125 13.42 -9.80 -6.00
C LYS A 125 12.53 -8.59 -5.75
N ILE A 126 12.85 -7.78 -4.75
CA ILE A 126 12.11 -6.59 -4.40
C ILE A 126 13.01 -5.60 -3.65
N VAL A 127 12.75 -4.33 -3.87
CA VAL A 127 13.25 -3.21 -3.07
C VAL A 127 12.08 -2.63 -2.28
N ALA A 128 12.22 -2.47 -0.95
CA ALA A 128 11.19 -1.89 -0.11
C ALA A 128 11.80 -0.77 0.73
N ILE A 129 11.51 0.48 0.36
CA ILE A 129 12.17 1.65 0.93
C ILE A 129 11.20 2.78 1.25
N THR A 130 11.58 3.64 2.18
CA THR A 130 10.80 4.85 2.50
C THR A 130 10.86 5.85 1.33
N HIS A 131 9.74 6.51 1.03
CA HIS A 131 9.70 7.58 0.04
C HIS A 131 10.19 8.91 0.65
N LEU A 132 9.72 9.22 1.87
CA LEU A 132 10.16 10.37 2.66
C LEU A 132 10.49 9.89 4.07
N SER A 133 11.74 10.10 4.51
CA SER A 133 12.20 9.62 5.81
C SER A 133 11.51 10.37 6.96
N ASN A 134 10.96 9.63 7.91
CA ASN A 134 10.38 10.20 9.14
C ASN A 134 11.45 10.67 10.14
N VAL A 135 12.72 10.33 9.93
CA VAL A 135 13.84 10.71 10.79
C VAL A 135 14.61 11.90 10.23
N PHE A 136 14.94 11.83 8.93
CA PHE A 136 15.79 12.82 8.28
C PHE A 136 14.98 13.86 7.48
N GLY A 137 13.73 13.56 7.09
CA GLY A 137 12.94 14.40 6.19
C GLY A 137 13.48 14.40 4.75
N THR A 138 14.35 13.46 4.41
CA THR A 138 14.92 13.32 3.07
C THR A 138 14.02 12.49 2.18
N GLU A 139 13.82 12.95 0.96
CA GLU A 139 13.08 12.23 -0.08
C GLU A 139 14.00 11.26 -0.82
N THR A 140 13.48 10.08 -1.14
CA THR A 140 14.18 9.11 -2.00
C THR A 140 14.27 9.66 -3.42
N ASN A 141 15.51 9.79 -3.89
CA ASN A 141 15.80 10.33 -5.21
C ASN A 141 15.21 9.45 -6.33
N SER A 142 14.62 10.08 -7.35
CA SER A 142 14.11 9.39 -8.56
C SER A 142 15.15 8.53 -9.28
N GLU A 143 16.44 8.84 -9.15
CA GLU A 143 17.51 8.02 -9.69
C GLU A 143 17.60 6.62 -9.03
N ILE A 144 17.25 6.51 -7.74
CA ILE A 144 17.17 5.22 -7.03
C ILE A 144 16.06 4.36 -7.62
N LEU A 145 14.88 4.97 -7.83
CA LEU A 145 13.74 4.28 -8.47
C LEU A 145 14.07 3.86 -9.91
N LYS A 146 14.75 4.74 -10.65
CA LYS A 146 15.19 4.44 -12.01
C LYS A 146 16.14 3.24 -12.05
N LEU A 147 17.07 3.12 -11.11
CA LEU A 147 17.99 1.96 -11.04
C LEU A 147 17.23 0.62 -10.87
N CYS A 148 16.12 0.63 -10.13
CA CYS A 148 15.27 -0.55 -9.98
C CYS A 148 14.48 -0.83 -11.25
N ASN A 149 13.85 0.20 -11.83
CA ASN A 149 13.03 0.08 -13.03
C ASN A 149 13.86 -0.40 -14.25
N ASP A 150 15.08 0.14 -14.44
CA ASP A 150 15.98 -0.27 -15.51
C ASP A 150 16.39 -1.76 -15.41
N ARG A 151 16.23 -2.38 -14.23
CA ARG A 151 16.52 -3.80 -13.97
C ARG A 151 15.26 -4.65 -13.79
N ASN A 152 14.06 -4.08 -13.96
CA ASN A 152 12.77 -4.73 -13.71
C ASN A 152 12.66 -5.32 -12.28
N ILE A 153 13.23 -4.63 -11.29
CA ILE A 153 13.13 -5.01 -9.88
C ILE A 153 11.93 -4.28 -9.28
N PRO A 154 10.90 -4.99 -8.78
CA PRO A 154 9.74 -4.38 -8.15
C PRO A 154 10.11 -3.50 -6.95
N VAL A 155 9.39 -2.37 -6.81
CA VAL A 155 9.62 -1.39 -5.74
C VAL A 155 8.36 -1.18 -4.92
N LEU A 156 8.48 -1.34 -3.59
CA LEU A 156 7.51 -0.88 -2.61
C LEU A 156 8.03 0.41 -1.96
N LEU A 157 7.22 1.46 -1.99
CA LEU A 157 7.50 2.72 -1.30
C LEU A 157 6.63 2.88 -0.05
N ASP A 158 7.26 3.05 1.12
CA ASP A 158 6.56 3.53 2.32
C ASP A 158 6.37 5.05 2.20
N GLY A 159 5.14 5.42 1.84
CA GLY A 159 4.69 6.79 1.65
C GLY A 159 4.05 7.43 2.88
N CYS A 160 4.22 6.85 4.08
CA CYS A 160 3.57 7.35 5.29
C CYS A 160 3.85 8.82 5.62
N GLN A 161 5.01 9.33 5.27
CA GLN A 161 5.32 10.76 5.44
C GLN A 161 5.04 11.52 4.15
N SER A 162 5.41 10.99 3.00
CA SER A 162 5.28 11.69 1.74
C SER A 162 3.83 11.97 1.33
N ALA A 163 2.88 11.09 1.64
CA ALA A 163 1.46 11.29 1.31
C ALA A 163 0.86 12.57 1.93
N ALA A 164 1.41 13.05 3.08
CA ALA A 164 0.94 14.25 3.75
C ALA A 164 1.76 15.52 3.39
N HIS A 165 2.90 15.35 2.71
CA HIS A 165 3.86 16.46 2.52
C HIS A 165 4.27 16.70 1.06
N LEU A 166 3.99 15.75 0.16
CA LEU A 166 4.36 15.83 -1.24
C LEU A 166 3.14 15.60 -2.14
N ASP A 167 3.18 16.17 -3.33
CA ASP A 167 2.23 15.85 -4.39
C ASP A 167 2.62 14.49 -5.00
N ILE A 168 1.78 13.47 -4.77
CA ILE A 168 2.11 12.08 -5.11
C ILE A 168 1.55 11.71 -6.48
N ASP A 169 2.44 11.23 -7.33
CA ASP A 169 2.11 10.65 -8.64
C ASP A 169 2.78 9.28 -8.76
N VAL A 170 2.05 8.21 -8.42
CA VAL A 170 2.58 6.84 -8.42
C VAL A 170 2.96 6.37 -9.82
N GLN A 171 2.30 6.89 -10.87
CA GLN A 171 2.64 6.56 -12.25
C GLN A 171 4.00 7.17 -12.63
N LYS A 172 4.25 8.43 -12.24
CA LYS A 172 5.52 9.12 -12.47
C LYS A 172 6.66 8.55 -11.61
N LEU A 173 6.37 8.18 -10.37
CA LEU A 173 7.33 7.51 -9.49
C LEU A 173 7.75 6.15 -10.06
N GLY A 174 6.86 5.47 -10.77
CA GLY A 174 7.12 4.18 -11.38
C GLY A 174 7.29 3.05 -10.35
N CYS A 175 6.82 3.24 -9.11
CA CYS A 175 6.80 2.19 -8.10
C CYS A 175 5.70 1.16 -8.41
N ASP A 176 5.87 -0.07 -7.92
CA ASP A 176 4.90 -1.14 -8.10
C ASP A 176 3.90 -1.19 -6.96
N PHE A 177 4.33 -0.76 -5.77
CA PHE A 177 3.51 -0.64 -4.57
C PHE A 177 3.81 0.66 -3.83
N TYR A 178 2.75 1.29 -3.30
CA TYR A 178 2.86 2.49 -2.47
C TYR A 178 1.91 2.37 -1.28
N VAL A 179 2.37 2.68 -0.07
CA VAL A 179 1.56 2.50 1.14
C VAL A 179 1.55 3.74 2.00
N PHE A 180 0.41 4.02 2.64
CA PHE A 180 0.32 5.05 3.68
C PHE A 180 -0.83 4.77 4.66
N SER A 181 -0.83 5.47 5.79
CA SER A 181 -1.86 5.38 6.83
C SER A 181 -2.70 6.65 6.88
N GLY A 182 -4.02 6.50 6.97
CA GLY A 182 -4.98 7.62 6.98
C GLY A 182 -4.73 8.63 8.10
N HIS A 183 -4.39 8.17 9.32
CA HIS A 183 -4.13 9.06 10.45
C HIS A 183 -2.93 9.99 10.27
N LYS A 184 -2.03 9.72 9.31
CA LYS A 184 -0.91 10.61 8.96
C LYS A 184 -1.29 11.62 7.88
N LEU A 185 -2.43 11.40 7.20
CA LEU A 185 -3.01 12.30 6.19
C LEU A 185 -4.27 12.97 6.72
N TYR A 186 -4.24 13.47 7.97
CA TYR A 186 -5.36 14.15 8.64
C TYR A 186 -6.65 13.33 8.75
N GLY A 187 -6.63 12.07 8.33
CA GLY A 187 -7.73 11.12 8.36
C GLY A 187 -7.83 10.34 9.68
N PRO A 188 -8.80 9.42 9.79
CA PRO A 188 -8.96 8.61 11.00
C PRO A 188 -7.88 7.55 11.14
N SER A 189 -7.73 7.03 12.37
CA SER A 189 -7.04 5.77 12.63
C SER A 189 -7.86 4.60 12.12
N GLY A 190 -7.22 3.44 11.92
CA GLY A 190 -7.91 2.21 11.50
C GLY A 190 -8.12 2.08 9.99
N ILE A 191 -7.58 3.00 9.20
CA ILE A 191 -7.54 2.94 7.73
C ILE A 191 -6.12 3.15 7.23
N GLY A 192 -5.71 2.31 6.30
CA GLY A 192 -4.48 2.39 5.53
C GLY A 192 -4.76 2.13 4.06
N ILE A 193 -3.85 2.55 3.23
CA ILE A 193 -3.92 2.39 1.80
C ILE A 193 -2.74 1.54 1.33
N LEU A 194 -3.05 0.58 0.47
CA LEU A 194 -2.12 -0.06 -0.41
C LEU A 194 -2.50 0.30 -1.85
N TYR A 195 -1.63 1.00 -2.54
CA TYR A 195 -1.60 1.03 -3.99
C TYR A 195 -0.72 -0.11 -4.49
N GLY A 196 -1.17 -0.80 -5.51
CA GLY A 196 -0.37 -1.75 -6.26
C GLY A 196 -0.78 -1.75 -7.72
N LYS A 197 0.17 -1.84 -8.64
CA LYS A 197 -0.15 -1.98 -10.07
C LYS A 197 -1.12 -3.15 -10.28
N GLU A 198 -2.18 -2.96 -11.05
CA GLU A 198 -3.22 -3.97 -11.29
C GLU A 198 -2.61 -5.31 -11.72
N GLU A 199 -1.67 -5.29 -12.65
CA GLU A 199 -0.97 -6.49 -13.15
C GLU A 199 -0.16 -7.24 -12.07
N MET A 200 0.39 -6.51 -11.09
CA MET A 200 1.12 -7.10 -9.96
C MET A 200 0.14 -7.73 -8.97
N LEU A 201 -0.90 -6.99 -8.59
CA LEU A 201 -1.92 -7.46 -7.64
C LEU A 201 -2.69 -8.68 -8.17
N GLU A 202 -3.00 -8.75 -9.46
CA GLU A 202 -3.68 -9.90 -10.06
C GLU A 202 -2.90 -11.20 -9.89
N GLN A 203 -1.57 -11.12 -9.98
CA GLN A 203 -0.69 -12.28 -9.90
C GLN A 203 -0.47 -12.80 -8.49
N LEU A 204 -0.57 -11.95 -7.45
CA LEU A 204 -0.32 -12.35 -6.07
C LEU A 204 -1.50 -13.13 -5.48
N PRO A 205 -1.27 -14.09 -4.56
CA PRO A 205 -2.34 -14.82 -3.89
C PRO A 205 -3.15 -13.89 -2.95
N PRO A 206 -4.36 -14.30 -2.51
CA PRO A 206 -5.08 -13.60 -1.45
C PRO A 206 -4.25 -13.53 -0.16
N TYR A 207 -4.41 -12.44 0.59
CA TYR A 207 -3.72 -12.24 1.87
C TYR A 207 -4.48 -12.88 3.04
N GLN A 208 -5.79 -12.63 3.10
CA GLN A 208 -6.69 -13.15 4.11
C GLN A 208 -7.88 -13.82 3.45
N GLY A 209 -8.42 -14.87 4.08
CA GLY A 209 -9.64 -15.53 3.64
C GLY A 209 -10.84 -15.12 4.49
N GLY A 210 -11.98 -14.88 3.85
CA GLY A 210 -13.21 -14.51 4.55
C GLY A 210 -14.35 -14.16 3.60
N GLY A 211 -15.41 -13.59 4.16
CA GLY A 211 -16.53 -13.08 3.35
C GLY A 211 -16.09 -11.86 2.52
N GLY A 212 -16.78 -11.61 1.41
CA GLY A 212 -16.54 -10.44 0.55
C GLY A 212 -15.55 -10.71 -0.58
N MET A 213 -14.53 -11.51 -0.37
CA MET A 213 -13.45 -11.78 -1.32
C MET A 213 -13.62 -13.07 -2.14
N ILE A 214 -14.71 -13.80 -1.95
CA ILE A 214 -15.02 -15.09 -2.58
C ILE A 214 -15.93 -14.89 -3.78
N ALA A 215 -15.59 -15.49 -4.92
CA ALA A 215 -16.46 -15.58 -6.09
C ALA A 215 -17.39 -16.81 -5.99
N ASP A 216 -16.82 -17.97 -5.63
CA ASP A 216 -17.58 -19.21 -5.45
C ASP A 216 -16.90 -20.06 -4.35
N VAL A 217 -17.71 -20.86 -3.62
CA VAL A 217 -17.23 -21.78 -2.60
C VAL A 217 -17.98 -23.10 -2.66
N THR A 218 -17.23 -24.18 -2.63
CA THR A 218 -17.72 -25.57 -2.58
C THR A 218 -17.06 -26.31 -1.42
N LEU A 219 -17.43 -27.56 -1.22
CA LEU A 219 -16.76 -28.40 -0.22
C LEU A 219 -15.30 -28.73 -0.58
N ASP A 220 -14.95 -28.63 -1.85
CA ASP A 220 -13.61 -28.95 -2.36
C ASP A 220 -12.69 -27.74 -2.47
N GLY A 221 -13.21 -26.49 -2.30
CA GLY A 221 -12.40 -25.28 -2.38
C GLY A 221 -13.19 -24.03 -2.68
N ALA A 222 -12.47 -22.93 -2.91
CA ALA A 222 -13.05 -21.63 -3.22
C ALA A 222 -12.30 -20.97 -4.37
N THR A 223 -13.02 -20.13 -5.12
CA THR A 223 -12.46 -19.16 -6.06
C THR A 223 -12.66 -17.74 -5.52
N PHE A 224 -11.79 -16.82 -5.94
CA PHE A 224 -11.76 -15.48 -5.39
C PHE A 224 -12.29 -14.45 -6.38
N THR A 225 -12.81 -13.34 -5.86
CA THR A 225 -13.23 -12.20 -6.66
C THR A 225 -12.02 -11.49 -7.27
N GLY A 226 -12.29 -10.57 -8.22
CA GLY A 226 -11.28 -9.67 -8.76
C GLY A 226 -10.86 -8.58 -7.77
N LEU A 227 -9.97 -7.71 -8.23
CA LEU A 227 -9.52 -6.52 -7.50
C LEU A 227 -10.65 -5.49 -7.38
N PRO A 228 -10.70 -4.71 -6.31
CA PRO A 228 -9.83 -4.77 -5.11
C PRO A 228 -10.27 -5.81 -4.07
N ALA A 229 -11.48 -6.36 -4.18
CA ALA A 229 -12.14 -7.20 -3.18
C ALA A 229 -11.36 -8.46 -2.81
N LYS A 230 -10.51 -8.99 -3.70
CA LYS A 230 -9.60 -10.11 -3.44
C LYS A 230 -8.75 -9.93 -2.17
N TYR A 231 -8.43 -8.68 -1.80
CA TYR A 231 -7.59 -8.34 -0.66
C TYR A 231 -8.36 -7.73 0.52
N GLU A 232 -9.68 -7.58 0.41
CA GLU A 232 -10.54 -6.94 1.40
C GLU A 232 -11.50 -7.95 2.04
N ALA A 233 -10.94 -8.94 2.74
CA ALA A 233 -11.72 -9.98 3.40
C ALA A 233 -12.45 -9.46 4.64
N GLY A 234 -13.74 -9.78 4.77
CA GLY A 234 -14.59 -9.39 5.89
C GLY A 234 -15.28 -8.05 5.67
N THR A 235 -15.93 -7.55 6.74
CA THR A 235 -16.56 -6.22 6.70
C THR A 235 -15.46 -5.14 6.65
N PRO A 236 -15.46 -4.26 5.64
CA PRO A 236 -14.42 -3.26 5.50
C PRO A 236 -14.58 -2.10 6.50
N PRO A 237 -13.56 -1.26 6.70
CA PRO A 237 -13.60 -0.07 7.55
C PRO A 237 -14.40 1.06 6.86
N ILE A 238 -15.73 0.94 6.82
CA ILE A 238 -16.63 1.79 6.01
C ILE A 238 -16.50 3.26 6.40
N VAL A 239 -16.61 3.56 7.71
CA VAL A 239 -16.63 4.95 8.22
C VAL A 239 -15.23 5.55 8.16
N GLU A 240 -14.21 4.75 8.39
CA GLU A 240 -12.82 5.18 8.31
C GLU A 240 -12.43 5.50 6.86
N ALA A 241 -12.90 4.72 5.89
CA ALA A 241 -12.71 5.00 4.46
C ALA A 241 -13.40 6.31 4.06
N PHE A 242 -14.68 6.49 4.45
CA PHE A 242 -15.41 7.75 4.27
C PHE A 242 -14.64 8.92 4.89
N GLY A 243 -14.20 8.77 6.16
CA GLY A 243 -13.44 9.80 6.87
C GLY A 243 -12.11 10.16 6.20
N LEU A 244 -11.43 9.17 5.61
CA LEU A 244 -10.23 9.42 4.80
C LEU A 244 -10.58 10.20 3.52
N GLY A 245 -11.68 9.87 2.86
CA GLY A 245 -12.16 10.63 1.70
C GLY A 245 -12.42 12.09 2.01
N VAL A 246 -13.03 12.39 3.18
CA VAL A 246 -13.23 13.76 3.67
C VAL A 246 -11.90 14.47 3.96
N ALA A 247 -10.93 13.75 4.54
CA ALA A 247 -9.60 14.31 4.80
C ALA A 247 -8.86 14.67 3.51
N ILE A 248 -8.98 13.83 2.47
CA ILE A 248 -8.41 14.11 1.13
C ILE A 248 -9.06 15.35 0.51
N ASP A 249 -10.38 15.49 0.59
CA ASP A 249 -11.07 16.70 0.10
C ASP A 249 -10.54 17.96 0.80
N TYR A 250 -10.37 17.91 2.12
CA TYR A 250 -9.82 19.00 2.91
C TYR A 250 -8.38 19.35 2.50
N VAL A 251 -7.52 18.36 2.31
CA VAL A 251 -6.14 18.59 1.84
C VAL A 251 -6.12 19.18 0.46
N ASN A 252 -6.97 18.71 -0.45
CA ASN A 252 -7.08 19.25 -1.81
C ASN A 252 -7.60 20.70 -1.82
N GLU A 253 -8.51 21.07 -0.92
CA GLU A 253 -9.02 22.44 -0.78
C GLU A 253 -7.92 23.41 -0.32
N ILE A 254 -7.07 22.99 0.61
CA ILE A 254 -5.92 23.80 1.08
C ILE A 254 -4.83 23.85 0.01
N GLY A 255 -4.58 22.70 -0.66
CA GLY A 255 -3.48 22.48 -1.59
C GLY A 255 -2.16 22.13 -0.90
N MET A 256 -1.41 21.21 -1.50
CA MET A 256 -0.16 20.64 -0.93
C MET A 256 0.99 21.66 -0.84
N ASN A 257 0.88 22.81 -1.47
CA ASN A 257 1.91 23.87 -1.49
C ASN A 257 1.63 25.01 -0.50
N ASN A 258 0.60 24.91 0.31
CA ASN A 258 0.20 25.86 1.34
C ASN A 258 0.45 25.30 2.74
#